data_62d008947c09d188257e43e9e7246bfe
#
_entry.id   62d008947c09d188257e43e9e7246bfe
#
_cell.length_a   1.000
_cell.length_b   1.000
_cell.length_c   1.000
_cell.angle_alpha   90.00
_cell.angle_beta   90.00
_cell.angle_gamma   90.00
#
_symmetry.space_group_name_H-M   'P 1'
#
loop_
_entity.id
_entity.type
_entity.pdbx_description
1 polymer ?
#
loop_
_entity_poly.entity_id
_entity_poly.type
_entity_poly.pdbx_seq_one_letter_code
_entity_poly.pdbx_strand_id
1 'polypeptide(L)'
;MAYNNPFDTKVDLTPQLLQRLDALENVVAIKEFSGDIRRVTEIQDLTGLDVIAGADDLLLESLIMGAVGWFAGYPNAFPREAVELYGLATSGRIEEAKELYKHLVPVFRWDSRTEFVQAIKLSIDVAGESTGGPTRPPRAPLPAAIAEQVTRDTRRALDHLAGR
;
A
#
# COMPACT_ATOMS: atom_id res chain seq x y z
N MET A 1 2.53 2.96 17.16
CA MET A 1 3.08 3.00 15.78
C MET A 1 3.07 4.44 15.27
N ALA A 2 4.20 4.94 14.76
CA ALA A 2 4.26 6.19 14.02
C ALA A 2 3.80 5.98 12.56
N TYR A 3 3.50 7.08 11.83
CA TYR A 3 3.14 7.00 10.41
C TYR A 3 3.88 8.09 9.64
N ASN A 4 4.71 7.69 8.70
CA ASN A 4 5.39 8.58 7.76
C ASN A 4 4.65 8.61 6.42
N ASN A 5 4.11 9.77 6.08
CA ASN A 5 3.53 10.07 4.75
C ASN A 5 3.82 11.54 4.42
N PRO A 6 5.03 11.85 3.93
CA PRO A 6 5.43 13.22 3.67
C PRO A 6 4.62 13.90 2.56
N PHE A 7 3.95 13.13 1.71
CA PHE A 7 3.06 13.67 0.66
C PHE A 7 1.82 14.34 1.26
N ASP A 8 1.22 13.74 2.28
CA ASP A 8 0.00 14.27 2.91
C ASP A 8 0.32 15.19 4.09
N THR A 9 1.22 14.76 4.98
CA THR A 9 1.54 15.48 6.23
C THR A 9 2.46 16.67 6.02
N LYS A 10 3.19 16.74 4.89
CA LYS A 10 4.25 17.71 4.60
C LYS A 10 5.40 17.70 5.61
N VAL A 11 5.51 16.62 6.36
CA VAL A 11 6.60 16.35 7.31
C VAL A 11 7.15 14.96 7.04
N ASP A 12 8.46 14.87 6.83
CA ASP A 12 9.15 13.59 6.65
C ASP A 12 9.75 13.12 7.99
N LEU A 13 9.31 11.97 8.45
CA LEU A 13 9.93 11.24 9.55
C LEU A 13 11.16 10.49 9.03
N THR A 14 12.27 11.21 8.89
CA THR A 14 13.52 10.62 8.41
C THR A 14 14.01 9.50 9.32
N PRO A 15 14.86 8.55 8.85
CA PRO A 15 15.42 7.50 9.69
C PRO A 15 16.13 8.04 10.94
N GLN A 16 16.83 9.17 10.84
CA GLN A 16 17.47 9.83 11.96
C GLN A 16 16.47 10.40 12.99
N LEU A 17 15.31 10.89 12.52
CA LEU A 17 14.23 11.32 13.42
C LEU A 17 13.57 10.10 14.07
N LEU A 18 13.37 9.01 13.32
CA LEU A 18 12.83 7.76 13.85
C LEU A 18 13.73 7.16 14.92
N GLN A 19 15.06 7.25 14.80
CA GLN A 19 15.99 6.85 15.85
C GLN A 19 15.74 7.58 17.17
N ARG A 20 15.33 8.86 17.11
CA ARG A 20 14.94 9.59 18.32
C ARG A 20 13.59 9.14 18.89
N LEU A 21 12.66 8.72 18.02
CA LEU A 21 11.35 8.20 18.44
C LEU A 21 11.47 6.79 19.01
N ASP A 22 12.41 5.98 18.53
CA ASP A 22 12.70 4.64 19.05
C ASP A 22 13.10 4.63 20.53
N ALA A 23 13.64 5.74 21.04
CA ALA A 23 13.93 5.92 22.45
C ALA A 23 12.66 6.04 23.34
N LEU A 24 11.48 6.16 22.74
CA LEU A 24 10.20 6.27 23.46
C LEU A 24 9.58 4.88 23.64
N GLU A 25 9.39 4.45 24.87
CA GLU A 25 8.93 3.09 25.26
C GLU A 25 7.72 2.58 24.46
N ASN A 26 6.78 3.45 24.13
CA ASN A 26 5.52 3.05 23.46
C ASN A 26 5.52 3.27 21.94
N VAL A 27 6.67 3.58 21.33
CA VAL A 27 6.84 3.67 19.88
C VAL A 27 7.61 2.45 19.40
N VAL A 28 6.91 1.44 18.90
CA VAL A 28 7.48 0.12 18.57
C VAL A 28 7.45 -0.18 17.07
N ALA A 29 6.81 0.64 16.27
CA ALA A 29 6.68 0.42 14.83
C ALA A 29 6.50 1.73 14.07
N ILE A 30 6.82 1.69 12.78
CA ILE A 30 6.58 2.76 11.80
C ILE A 30 5.82 2.21 10.60
N LYS A 31 4.71 2.85 10.20
CA LYS A 31 4.17 2.70 8.85
C LYS A 31 4.90 3.64 7.93
N GLU A 32 5.63 3.10 6.95
CA GLU A 32 6.46 3.86 6.03
C GLU A 32 5.74 4.04 4.68
N PHE A 33 5.47 5.28 4.31
CA PHE A 33 4.79 5.67 3.07
C PHE A 33 5.50 6.85 2.36
N SER A 34 6.84 6.88 2.40
CA SER A 34 7.60 7.91 1.66
C SER A 34 7.71 7.61 0.16
N GLY A 35 7.46 6.35 -0.25
CA GLY A 35 7.70 5.88 -1.61
C GLY A 35 9.17 5.56 -1.91
N ASP A 36 10.05 5.62 -0.92
CA ASP A 36 11.46 5.26 -1.05
C ASP A 36 11.74 3.92 -0.38
N ILE A 37 11.91 2.87 -1.17
CA ILE A 37 12.16 1.51 -0.68
C ILE A 37 13.43 1.39 0.19
N ARG A 38 14.41 2.26 0.00
CA ARG A 38 15.64 2.28 0.81
C ARG A 38 15.37 2.56 2.29
N ARG A 39 14.27 3.26 2.58
CA ARG A 39 13.85 3.58 3.95
C ARG A 39 13.63 2.34 4.81
N VAL A 40 13.20 1.21 4.22
CA VAL A 40 12.99 -0.03 4.96
C VAL A 40 14.29 -0.45 5.66
N THR A 41 15.39 -0.55 4.91
CA THR A 41 16.69 -0.94 5.46
C THR A 41 17.34 0.15 6.30
N GLU A 42 17.25 1.42 5.89
CA GLU A 42 17.79 2.55 6.66
C GLU A 42 17.16 2.65 8.05
N ILE A 43 15.85 2.39 8.18
CA ILE A 43 15.17 2.38 9.48
C ILE A 43 15.64 1.19 10.32
N GLN A 44 15.74 0.00 9.74
CA GLN A 44 16.22 -1.21 10.43
C GLN A 44 17.67 -1.07 10.90
N ASP A 45 18.53 -0.40 10.12
CA ASP A 45 19.93 -0.16 10.49
C ASP A 45 20.07 0.80 11.69
N LEU A 46 19.13 1.73 11.87
CA LEU A 46 19.21 2.80 12.85
C LEU A 46 18.31 2.62 14.07
N THR A 47 17.33 1.73 14.02
CA THR A 47 16.28 1.59 15.04
C THR A 47 15.91 0.14 15.30
N GLY A 48 15.24 -0.11 16.43
CA GLY A 48 14.56 -1.38 16.71
C GLY A 48 13.09 -1.42 16.29
N LEU A 49 12.62 -0.40 15.54
CA LEU A 49 11.21 -0.30 15.15
C LEU A 49 10.83 -1.33 14.08
N ASP A 50 9.69 -1.98 14.25
CA ASP A 50 9.07 -2.77 13.21
C ASP A 50 8.66 -1.86 12.03
N VAL A 51 9.09 -2.21 10.81
CA VAL A 51 8.71 -1.48 9.60
C VAL A 51 7.47 -2.14 8.98
N ILE A 52 6.40 -1.35 8.85
CA ILE A 52 5.15 -1.74 8.20
C ILE A 52 5.07 -1.05 6.84
N ALA A 53 4.97 -1.81 5.77
CA ALA A 53 4.81 -1.27 4.42
C ALA A 53 3.52 -0.44 4.34
N GLY A 54 3.62 0.78 3.83
CA GLY A 54 2.50 1.70 3.67
C GLY A 54 2.03 1.80 2.22
N ALA A 55 2.96 1.84 1.26
CA ALA A 55 2.66 1.97 -0.16
C ALA A 55 2.33 0.60 -0.78
N ASP A 56 1.15 0.48 -1.38
CA ASP A 56 0.66 -0.78 -1.95
C ASP A 56 1.53 -1.25 -3.12
N ASP A 57 1.98 -0.32 -3.94
CA ASP A 57 2.82 -0.57 -5.11
C ASP A 57 4.32 -0.75 -4.81
N LEU A 58 4.68 -0.82 -3.53
CA LEU A 58 6.01 -1.21 -3.03
C LEU A 58 5.95 -2.34 -1.99
N LEU A 59 4.81 -3.03 -1.90
CA LEU A 59 4.61 -4.06 -0.89
C LEU A 59 5.63 -5.19 -0.99
N LEU A 60 5.73 -5.81 -2.17
CA LEU A 60 6.56 -7.00 -2.35
C LEU A 60 8.02 -6.69 -2.07
N GLU A 61 8.51 -5.56 -2.59
CA GLU A 61 9.86 -5.07 -2.36
C GLU A 61 10.09 -4.81 -0.85
N SER A 62 9.12 -4.19 -0.18
CA SER A 62 9.21 -3.89 1.26
C SER A 62 9.30 -5.16 2.10
N LEU A 63 8.50 -6.19 1.80
CA LEU A 63 8.54 -7.46 2.50
C LEU A 63 9.86 -8.21 2.26
N ILE A 64 10.37 -8.19 1.03
CA ILE A 64 11.68 -8.79 0.70
C ILE A 64 12.81 -8.09 1.46
N MET A 65 12.70 -6.76 1.65
CA MET A 65 13.67 -5.96 2.41
C MET A 65 13.47 -6.01 3.91
N GLY A 66 12.50 -6.80 4.42
CA GLY A 66 12.34 -7.06 5.84
C GLY A 66 11.24 -6.28 6.54
N ALA A 67 10.34 -5.62 5.82
CA ALA A 67 9.11 -5.12 6.43
C ALA A 67 8.30 -6.30 7.01
N VAL A 68 7.78 -6.14 8.23
CA VAL A 68 7.11 -7.24 8.96
C VAL A 68 5.60 -7.24 8.77
N GLY A 69 5.04 -6.26 8.09
CA GLY A 69 3.61 -6.14 7.87
C GLY A 69 3.26 -5.16 6.75
N TRP A 70 1.97 -5.08 6.48
CA TRP A 70 1.40 -4.19 5.49
C TRP A 70 0.13 -3.53 6.01
N PHE A 71 0.04 -2.22 5.90
CA PHE A 71 -1.13 -1.46 6.31
C PHE A 71 -1.49 -0.45 5.21
N ALA A 72 -2.45 -0.79 4.39
CA ALA A 72 -2.62 -0.24 3.07
C ALA A 72 -4.08 0.06 2.67
N GLY A 73 -4.26 0.62 1.49
CA GLY A 73 -5.55 1.05 0.96
C GLY A 73 -6.25 0.01 0.10
N TYR A 74 -5.56 -0.58 -0.86
CA TYR A 74 -6.14 -1.51 -1.85
C TYR A 74 -6.58 -2.88 -1.30
N PRO A 75 -6.13 -3.38 -0.14
CA PRO A 75 -6.76 -4.54 0.50
C PRO A 75 -8.26 -4.39 0.75
N ASN A 76 -8.78 -3.15 0.77
CA ASN A 76 -10.22 -2.92 0.83
C ASN A 76 -10.97 -3.32 -0.46
N ALA A 77 -10.30 -3.30 -1.59
CA ALA A 77 -10.85 -3.71 -2.89
C ALA A 77 -10.46 -5.16 -3.28
N PHE A 78 -9.33 -5.66 -2.78
CA PHE A 78 -8.76 -6.96 -3.10
C PHE A 78 -8.31 -7.70 -1.82
N PRO A 79 -9.22 -7.98 -0.87
CA PRO A 79 -8.83 -8.51 0.44
C PRO A 79 -8.22 -9.92 0.37
N ARG A 80 -8.74 -10.80 -0.49
CA ARG A 80 -8.23 -12.18 -0.63
C ARG A 80 -6.85 -12.18 -1.25
N GLU A 81 -6.67 -11.43 -2.31
CA GLU A 81 -5.41 -11.30 -3.05
C GLU A 81 -4.33 -10.63 -2.19
N ALA A 82 -4.72 -9.68 -1.35
CA ALA A 82 -3.81 -9.05 -0.40
C ALA A 82 -3.27 -10.05 0.63
N VAL A 83 -4.15 -10.88 1.20
CA VAL A 83 -3.75 -11.94 2.15
C VAL A 83 -2.90 -13.01 1.46
N GLU A 84 -3.27 -13.42 0.23
CA GLU A 84 -2.50 -14.37 -0.57
C GLU A 84 -1.11 -13.83 -0.87
N LEU A 85 -1.01 -12.60 -1.38
CA LEU A 85 0.26 -11.95 -1.74
C LEU A 85 1.19 -11.85 -0.53
N TYR A 86 0.66 -11.40 0.61
CA TYR A 86 1.41 -11.31 1.85
C TYR A 86 1.91 -12.70 2.29
N GLY A 87 1.04 -13.70 2.27
CA GLY A 87 1.39 -15.08 2.63
C GLY A 87 2.44 -15.70 1.71
N LEU A 88 2.36 -15.47 0.40
CA LEU A 88 3.36 -15.92 -0.56
C LEU A 88 4.72 -15.27 -0.30
N ALA A 89 4.75 -13.95 -0.12
CA ALA A 89 5.99 -13.22 0.11
C ALA A 89 6.67 -13.66 1.41
N THR A 90 5.91 -13.73 2.53
CA THR A 90 6.46 -14.06 3.85
C THR A 90 6.84 -15.54 4.02
N SER A 91 6.27 -16.42 3.19
CA SER A 91 6.68 -17.85 3.14
C SER A 91 7.85 -18.12 2.18
N GLY A 92 8.43 -17.10 1.56
CA GLY A 92 9.55 -17.23 0.63
C GLY A 92 9.16 -17.70 -0.78
N ARG A 93 7.86 -17.79 -1.10
CA ARG A 93 7.35 -18.15 -2.43
C ARG A 93 7.37 -16.93 -3.38
N ILE A 94 8.56 -16.36 -3.56
CA ILE A 94 8.74 -15.04 -4.21
C ILE A 94 8.30 -15.05 -5.67
N GLU A 95 8.57 -16.10 -6.44
CA GLU A 95 8.17 -16.13 -7.86
C GLU A 95 6.63 -16.15 -8.01
N GLU A 96 5.93 -16.86 -7.12
CA GLU A 96 4.47 -16.88 -7.12
C GLU A 96 3.90 -15.53 -6.63
N ALA A 97 4.55 -14.91 -5.64
CA ALA A 97 4.20 -13.56 -5.21
C ALA A 97 4.36 -12.55 -6.34
N LYS A 98 5.45 -12.62 -7.13
CA LYS A 98 5.67 -11.77 -8.31
C LYS A 98 4.59 -11.97 -9.36
N GLU A 99 4.19 -13.23 -9.64
CA GLU A 99 3.15 -13.51 -10.61
C GLU A 99 1.82 -12.88 -10.21
N LEU A 100 1.43 -12.97 -8.94
CA LEU A 100 0.23 -12.29 -8.44
C LEU A 100 0.39 -10.77 -8.47
N TYR A 101 1.51 -10.28 -7.94
CA TYR A 101 1.77 -8.84 -7.76
C TYR A 101 1.79 -8.07 -9.08
N LYS A 102 2.36 -8.63 -10.16
CA LYS A 102 2.42 -7.95 -11.47
C LYS A 102 1.04 -7.60 -12.03
N HIS A 103 0.00 -8.35 -11.63
CA HIS A 103 -1.38 -8.09 -12.04
C HIS A 103 -2.11 -7.10 -11.14
N LEU A 104 -1.67 -6.98 -9.88
CA LEU A 104 -2.21 -6.04 -8.89
C LEU A 104 -1.50 -4.69 -8.94
N VAL A 105 -0.20 -4.66 -9.22
CA VAL A 105 0.60 -3.42 -9.19
C VAL A 105 0.04 -2.27 -10.06
N PRO A 106 -0.53 -2.50 -11.25
CA PRO A 106 -1.11 -1.41 -12.03
C PRO A 106 -2.26 -0.69 -11.31
N VAL A 107 -3.07 -1.43 -10.52
CA VAL A 107 -4.15 -0.83 -9.73
C VAL A 107 -3.62 -0.30 -8.40
N PHE A 108 -2.64 -0.94 -7.77
CA PHE A 108 -2.01 -0.51 -6.53
C PHE A 108 -1.29 0.84 -6.66
N ARG A 109 -0.76 1.17 -7.84
CA ARG A 109 -0.14 2.49 -8.12
C ARG A 109 -1.07 3.68 -7.91
N TRP A 110 -2.38 3.46 -7.83
CA TRP A 110 -3.31 4.52 -7.49
C TRP A 110 -3.24 4.92 -6.02
N ASP A 111 -2.75 4.04 -5.12
CA ASP A 111 -2.53 4.36 -3.71
C ASP A 111 -1.48 5.46 -3.52
N SER A 112 -0.48 5.52 -4.40
CA SER A 112 0.61 6.50 -4.38
C SER A 112 0.27 7.82 -5.12
N ARG A 113 -1.03 8.09 -5.37
CA ARG A 113 -1.50 9.31 -6.06
C ARG A 113 -2.41 10.13 -5.18
N THR A 114 -2.55 11.42 -5.52
CA THR A 114 -3.43 12.35 -4.79
C THR A 114 -4.88 11.86 -4.72
N GLU A 115 -5.32 11.14 -5.75
CA GLU A 115 -6.68 10.61 -5.90
C GLU A 115 -6.90 9.26 -5.22
N PHE A 116 -5.95 8.77 -4.40
CA PHE A 116 -5.96 7.41 -3.85
C PHE A 116 -7.28 7.01 -3.17
N VAL A 117 -7.86 7.86 -2.34
CA VAL A 117 -9.12 7.55 -1.63
C VAL A 117 -10.26 7.31 -2.61
N GLN A 118 -10.40 8.19 -3.61
CA GLN A 118 -11.43 8.06 -4.64
C GLN A 118 -11.20 6.83 -5.51
N ALA A 119 -9.95 6.58 -5.89
CA ALA A 119 -9.57 5.44 -6.72
C ALA A 119 -9.84 4.11 -6.01
N ILE A 120 -9.45 3.97 -4.74
CA ILE A 120 -9.73 2.78 -3.94
C ILE A 120 -11.24 2.54 -3.81
N LYS A 121 -12.02 3.58 -3.48
CA LYS A 121 -13.48 3.46 -3.37
C LYS A 121 -14.14 3.05 -4.68
N LEU A 122 -13.71 3.62 -5.81
CA LEU A 122 -14.18 3.22 -7.13
C LEU A 122 -13.79 1.77 -7.44
N SER A 123 -12.59 1.34 -7.08
CA SER A 123 -12.16 -0.04 -7.27
C SER A 123 -12.99 -1.03 -6.43
N ILE A 124 -13.40 -0.65 -5.21
CA ILE A 124 -14.33 -1.44 -4.39
C ILE A 124 -15.67 -1.61 -5.11
N ASP A 125 -16.24 -0.50 -5.66
CA ASP A 125 -17.51 -0.56 -6.39
C ASP A 125 -17.39 -1.40 -7.67
N VAL A 126 -16.27 -1.33 -8.39
CA VAL A 126 -15.99 -2.11 -9.61
C VAL A 126 -15.79 -3.60 -9.29
N ALA A 127 -15.16 -3.93 -8.16
CA ALA A 127 -14.97 -5.31 -7.71
C ALA A 127 -16.28 -5.97 -7.27
N GLY A 128 -17.24 -5.19 -6.80
CA GLY A 128 -18.62 -5.66 -6.57
C GLY A 128 -18.83 -6.48 -5.31
N GLU A 129 -17.81 -6.73 -4.49
CA GLU A 129 -17.95 -7.47 -3.23
C GLU A 129 -18.46 -6.59 -2.06
N SER A 130 -18.32 -5.27 -2.20
CA SER A 130 -18.69 -4.27 -1.19
C SER A 130 -19.01 -2.94 -1.87
N THR A 131 -19.34 -1.92 -1.09
CA THR A 131 -19.63 -0.57 -1.58
C THR A 131 -18.57 0.41 -1.08
N GLY A 132 -17.84 1.04 -2.01
CA GLY A 132 -16.90 2.11 -1.72
C GLY A 132 -17.63 3.43 -1.37
N GLY A 133 -18.67 3.74 -2.13
CA GLY A 133 -19.49 4.93 -1.95
C GLY A 133 -18.75 6.25 -2.17
N PRO A 134 -19.37 7.38 -1.88
CA PRO A 134 -18.76 8.69 -2.08
C PRO A 134 -17.64 8.98 -1.08
N THR A 135 -16.73 9.86 -1.45
CA THR A 135 -15.73 10.40 -0.53
C THR A 135 -16.31 11.53 0.31
N ARG A 136 -15.75 11.74 1.50
CA ARG A 136 -16.13 12.87 2.34
C ARG A 136 -15.61 14.19 1.77
N PRO A 137 -16.40 15.29 1.85
CA PRO A 137 -15.89 16.62 1.58
C PRO A 137 -14.65 16.93 2.45
N PRO A 138 -13.71 17.73 1.97
CA PRO A 138 -13.71 18.50 0.72
C PRO A 138 -13.18 17.75 -0.52
N ARG A 139 -12.98 16.41 -0.47
CA ARG A 139 -12.48 15.66 -1.63
C ARG A 139 -13.49 15.72 -2.78
N ALA A 140 -13.03 16.23 -3.91
CA ALA A 140 -13.83 16.25 -5.13
C ALA A 140 -13.97 14.84 -5.74
N PRO A 141 -15.03 14.59 -6.54
CA PRO A 141 -15.13 13.40 -7.36
C PRO A 141 -13.94 13.26 -8.31
N LEU A 142 -13.63 12.02 -8.75
CA LEU A 142 -12.63 11.80 -9.78
C LEU A 142 -13.01 12.50 -11.09
N PRO A 143 -12.06 13.14 -11.79
CA PRO A 143 -12.25 13.50 -13.20
C PRO A 143 -12.61 12.26 -14.03
N ALA A 144 -13.50 12.42 -15.02
CA ALA A 144 -14.02 11.29 -15.80
C ALA A 144 -12.91 10.41 -16.41
N ALA A 145 -11.88 11.03 -17.00
CA ALA A 145 -10.76 10.29 -17.59
C ALA A 145 -9.97 9.45 -16.55
N ILE A 146 -9.82 9.96 -15.33
CA ILE A 146 -9.16 9.21 -14.24
C ILE A 146 -10.08 8.08 -13.76
N ALA A 147 -11.37 8.33 -13.59
CA ALA A 147 -12.33 7.29 -13.21
C ALA A 147 -12.38 6.14 -14.22
N GLU A 148 -12.35 6.46 -15.52
CA GLU A 148 -12.25 5.44 -16.57
C GLU A 148 -10.95 4.64 -16.50
N GLN A 149 -9.82 5.30 -16.21
CA GLN A 149 -8.53 4.61 -16.09
C GLN A 149 -8.53 3.68 -14.87
N VAL A 150 -8.96 4.13 -13.70
CA VAL A 150 -9.10 3.31 -12.48
C VAL A 150 -9.99 2.10 -12.76
N THR A 151 -11.13 2.32 -13.44
CA THR A 151 -12.05 1.24 -13.80
C THR A 151 -11.39 0.20 -14.72
N ARG A 152 -10.64 0.65 -15.73
CA ARG A 152 -9.90 -0.26 -16.63
C ARG A 152 -8.85 -1.07 -15.88
N ASP A 153 -8.05 -0.40 -15.05
CA ASP A 153 -6.98 -1.06 -14.29
C ASP A 153 -7.55 -2.09 -13.31
N THR A 154 -8.65 -1.74 -12.64
CA THR A 154 -9.36 -2.65 -11.72
C THR A 154 -9.94 -3.86 -12.44
N ARG A 155 -10.66 -3.66 -13.55
CA ARG A 155 -11.21 -4.77 -14.34
C ARG A 155 -10.13 -5.69 -14.89
N ARG A 156 -9.04 -5.13 -15.38
CA ARG A 156 -7.90 -5.93 -15.87
C ARG A 156 -7.32 -6.84 -14.78
N ALA A 157 -7.21 -6.34 -13.55
CA ALA A 157 -6.78 -7.15 -12.41
C ALA A 157 -7.79 -8.28 -12.13
N LEU A 158 -9.11 -7.95 -12.06
CA LEU A 158 -10.17 -8.93 -11.84
C LEU A 158 -10.23 -10.01 -12.92
N ASP A 159 -10.15 -9.64 -14.20
CA ASP A 159 -10.19 -10.58 -15.33
C ASP A 159 -9.05 -11.59 -15.26
N HIS A 160 -7.87 -11.13 -14.85
CA HIS A 160 -6.71 -12.02 -14.66
C HIS A 160 -6.93 -12.96 -13.46
N LEU A 161 -7.44 -12.45 -12.35
CA LEU A 161 -7.70 -13.23 -11.13
C LEU A 161 -8.79 -14.28 -11.35
N ALA A 162 -9.81 -13.99 -12.17
CA ALA A 162 -10.87 -14.94 -12.52
C ALA A 162 -10.39 -16.12 -13.38
N GLY A 163 -9.25 -16.00 -14.04
CA GLY A 163 -8.65 -17.05 -14.89
C GLY A 163 -7.63 -17.96 -14.18
N ARG A 164 -7.48 -17.82 -12.86
CA ARG A 164 -6.51 -18.58 -12.02
C ARG A 164 -7.09 -19.86 -11.45
#